data_20eb1b784a8caa4db2715c4d4668f5b2
#
_entry.id   20eb1b784a8caa4db2715c4d4668f5b2
#
_cell.length_a   1.000
_cell.length_b   1.000
_cell.length_c   1.000
_cell.angle_alpha   90.00
_cell.angle_beta   90.00
_cell.angle_gamma   90.00
#
_symmetry.space_group_name_H-M   'P 1'
#
loop_
_entity.id
_entity.type
_entity.pdbx_description
1 polymer ?
#
loop_
_entity_poly.entity_id
_entity_poly.type
_entity_poly.pdbx_seq_one_letter_code
_entity_poly.pdbx_strand_id
1 'polypeptide(L)'
;MYVKTEVWPQLLSRLHLSFSRKQMNVVKVESETIEDESSHRFEFLSQMDESKLKLIARQVYRTVGILNVELYLNDEQLNFKKL
;
A
#
# COMPACT_ATOMS: atom_id res chain seq x y z
N MET A 1 -0.98 -0.05 5.73
CA MET A 1 -0.57 0.82 4.61
C MET A 1 -1.81 1.44 3.97
N TYR A 2 -1.83 2.74 3.88
CA TYR A 2 -2.87 3.46 3.15
C TYR A 2 -2.37 3.80 1.77
N VAL A 3 -3.13 3.45 0.74
CA VAL A 3 -2.77 3.73 -0.64
C VAL A 3 -3.91 4.53 -1.28
N LYS A 4 -3.62 5.73 -1.74
CA LYS A 4 -4.56 6.54 -2.51
C LYS A 4 -4.24 6.38 -3.99
N THR A 5 -5.26 6.07 -4.79
CA THR A 5 -5.08 5.72 -6.20
C THR A 5 -6.05 6.46 -7.11
N GLU A 6 -5.72 6.51 -8.39
CA GLU A 6 -6.71 6.76 -9.43
C GLU A 6 -7.68 5.57 -9.50
N VAL A 7 -8.86 5.77 -10.06
CA VAL A 7 -9.84 4.69 -10.19
C VAL A 7 -9.55 3.87 -11.44
N TRP A 8 -8.81 2.79 -11.27
CA TRP A 8 -8.52 1.83 -12.33
C TRP A 8 -9.07 0.46 -11.93
N PRO A 9 -9.84 -0.22 -12.79
CA PRO A 9 -10.53 -1.46 -12.42
C PRO A 9 -9.64 -2.57 -11.86
N GLN A 10 -8.37 -2.64 -12.28
CA GLN A 10 -7.48 -3.74 -11.90
C GLN A 10 -6.39 -3.34 -10.91
N LEU A 11 -6.35 -2.09 -10.47
CA LEU A 11 -5.25 -1.60 -9.66
C LEU A 11 -5.20 -2.27 -8.29
N LEU A 12 -6.34 -2.44 -7.64
CA LEU A 12 -6.42 -3.10 -6.33
C LEU A 12 -5.92 -4.55 -6.41
N SER A 13 -6.34 -5.27 -7.45
CA SER A 13 -5.90 -6.67 -7.66
C SER A 13 -4.39 -6.75 -7.89
N ARG A 14 -3.83 -5.81 -8.63
CA ARG A 14 -2.39 -5.73 -8.86
C ARG A 14 -1.60 -5.46 -7.59
N LEU A 15 -2.10 -4.56 -6.75
CA LEU A 15 -1.48 -4.26 -5.46
C LEU A 15 -1.50 -5.51 -4.57
N HIS A 16 -2.65 -6.16 -4.47
CA HIS A 16 -2.79 -7.36 -3.66
C HIS A 16 -1.83 -8.45 -4.12
N LEU A 17 -1.73 -8.69 -5.41
CA LEU A 17 -0.81 -9.67 -5.99
C LEU A 17 0.65 -9.31 -5.72
N SER A 18 0.99 -8.03 -5.86
CA SER A 18 2.33 -7.53 -5.56
C SER A 18 2.72 -7.80 -4.11
N PHE A 19 1.81 -7.55 -3.16
CA PHE A 19 2.07 -7.83 -1.75
C PHE A 19 2.25 -9.33 -1.50
N SER A 20 1.43 -10.18 -2.12
CA SER A 20 1.56 -11.62 -2.00
C SER A 20 2.92 -12.11 -2.49
N ARG A 21 3.41 -11.58 -3.59
CA ARG A 21 4.73 -11.93 -4.14
C ARG A 21 5.88 -11.50 -3.24
N LYS A 22 5.68 -10.50 -2.42
CA LYS A 22 6.66 -10.01 -1.45
C LYS A 22 6.51 -10.66 -0.09
N GLN A 23 5.71 -11.73 0.00
CA GLN A 23 5.45 -12.47 1.23
C GLN A 23 4.81 -11.60 2.33
N MET A 24 4.06 -10.59 1.94
CA MET A 24 3.27 -9.80 2.85
C MET A 24 1.88 -10.42 2.95
N ASN A 25 1.52 -10.88 4.12
CA ASN A 25 0.22 -11.50 4.35
C ASN A 25 -0.84 -10.44 4.63
N VAL A 26 -1.67 -10.16 3.64
CA VAL A 26 -2.78 -9.20 3.77
C VAL A 26 -3.90 -9.88 4.55
N VAL A 27 -4.23 -9.35 5.73
CA VAL A 27 -5.29 -9.90 6.58
C VAL A 27 -6.57 -9.11 6.47
N LYS A 28 -6.53 -7.88 6.01
CA LYS A 28 -7.70 -7.04 5.85
C LYS A 28 -7.45 -5.97 4.81
N VAL A 29 -8.47 -5.71 3.98
CA VAL A 29 -8.47 -4.59 3.04
C VAL A 29 -9.76 -3.82 3.20
N GLU A 30 -9.67 -2.53 3.40
CA GLU A 30 -10.81 -1.62 3.38
C GLU A 30 -10.63 -0.64 2.24
N SER A 31 -11.64 -0.46 1.42
CA SER A 31 -11.57 0.41 0.25
C SER A 31 -12.75 1.36 0.21
N GLU A 32 -12.50 2.59 -0.22
CA GLU A 32 -13.51 3.61 -0.41
C GLU A 32 -13.18 4.38 -1.68
N THR A 33 -14.20 4.65 -2.50
CA THR A 33 -14.05 5.44 -3.72
C THR A 33 -14.92 6.68 -3.60
N ILE A 34 -14.30 7.85 -3.75
CA ILE A 34 -14.99 9.13 -3.75
C ILE A 34 -14.56 9.87 -5.01
N GLU A 35 -15.53 10.15 -5.90
CA GLU A 35 -15.29 10.81 -7.18
C GLU A 35 -14.24 10.03 -8.01
N ASP A 36 -13.09 10.63 -8.29
CA ASP A 36 -12.06 10.05 -9.14
C ASP A 36 -10.92 9.40 -8.37
N GLU A 37 -11.05 9.28 -7.05
CA GLU A 37 -10.00 8.73 -6.21
C GLU A 37 -10.50 7.56 -5.38
N SER A 38 -9.67 6.54 -5.26
CA SER A 38 -9.89 5.42 -4.35
C SER A 38 -8.86 5.44 -3.24
N SER A 39 -9.30 5.11 -2.04
CA SER A 39 -8.42 4.94 -0.87
C SER A 39 -8.51 3.49 -0.42
N HIS A 40 -7.37 2.85 -0.23
CA HIS A 40 -7.29 1.46 0.20
C HIS A 40 -6.44 1.38 1.46
N ARG A 41 -6.98 0.72 2.47
CA ARG A 41 -6.23 0.42 3.69
C ARG A 41 -5.93 -1.06 3.73
N PHE A 42 -4.65 -1.40 3.67
CA PHE A 42 -4.17 -2.78 3.79
C PHE A 42 -3.60 -3.00 5.19
N GLU A 43 -4.06 -4.04 5.83
CA GLU A 43 -3.49 -4.51 7.09
C GLU A 43 -2.74 -5.81 6.83
N PHE A 44 -1.52 -5.90 7.33
CA PHE A 44 -0.64 -7.03 7.11
C PHE A 44 -0.22 -7.65 8.44
N LEU A 45 -0.04 -8.98 8.42
CA LEU A 45 0.80 -9.66 9.38
C LEU A 45 2.14 -9.88 8.70
N SER A 46 3.17 -9.22 9.18
CA SER A 46 4.50 -9.30 8.57
C SER A 46 5.56 -9.30 9.65
N GLN A 47 6.62 -10.08 9.43
CA GLN A 47 7.81 -10.09 10.28
C GLN A 47 8.97 -9.35 9.63
N MET A 48 8.68 -8.56 8.60
CA MET A 48 9.70 -7.78 7.92
C MET A 48 10.21 -6.65 8.82
N ASP A 49 11.48 -6.32 8.67
CA ASP A 49 12.04 -5.16 9.33
C ASP A 49 11.52 -3.86 8.71
N GLU A 50 11.71 -2.77 9.42
CA GLU A 50 11.23 -1.45 9.02
C GLU A 50 11.83 -1.00 7.70
N SER A 51 13.12 -1.27 7.46
CA SER A 51 13.81 -0.90 6.24
C SER A 51 13.17 -1.55 5.02
N LYS A 52 12.81 -2.82 5.12
CA LYS A 52 12.18 -3.55 4.03
C LYS A 52 10.76 -3.08 3.78
N LEU A 53 10.01 -2.77 4.85
CA LEU A 53 8.67 -2.20 4.72
C LEU A 53 8.71 -0.85 4.01
N LYS A 54 9.66 0.00 4.35
CA LYS A 54 9.84 1.30 3.68
C LYS A 54 10.20 1.14 2.20
N LEU A 55 11.02 0.17 1.86
CA LEU A 55 11.37 -0.12 0.47
C LEU A 55 10.13 -0.53 -0.33
N ILE A 56 9.29 -1.41 0.23
CA ILE A 56 8.06 -1.85 -0.41
C ILE A 56 7.08 -0.68 -0.59
N ALA A 57 6.90 0.14 0.44
CA ALA A 57 6.04 1.32 0.35
C ALA A 57 6.51 2.27 -0.76
N ARG A 58 7.81 2.47 -0.90
CA ARG A 58 8.39 3.28 -1.96
C ARG A 58 8.13 2.69 -3.35
N GLN A 59 8.24 1.38 -3.49
CA GLN A 59 7.93 0.69 -4.75
C GLN A 59 6.45 0.84 -5.12
N VAL A 60 5.55 0.72 -4.15
CA VAL A 60 4.12 0.96 -4.35
C VAL A 60 3.89 2.39 -4.80
N TYR A 61 4.50 3.36 -4.13
CA TYR A 61 4.35 4.78 -4.47
C TYR A 61 4.76 5.09 -5.92
N ARG A 62 5.74 4.37 -6.45
CA ARG A 62 6.22 4.55 -7.83
C ARG A 62 5.39 3.84 -8.88
N THR A 63 4.40 3.06 -8.48
CA THR A 63 3.53 2.36 -9.41
C THR A 63 2.58 3.35 -10.08
N VAL A 64 2.37 3.20 -11.40
CA VAL A 64 1.46 4.07 -12.16
C VAL A 64 0.04 3.95 -11.60
N GLY A 65 -0.62 5.07 -11.41
CA GLY A 65 -1.97 5.15 -10.84
C GLY A 65 -1.99 5.36 -9.33
N ILE A 66 -0.85 5.30 -8.67
CA ILE A 66 -0.75 5.55 -7.23
C ILE A 66 -0.54 7.05 -7.00
N LEU A 67 -1.43 7.65 -6.21
CA LEU A 67 -1.38 9.08 -5.89
C LEU A 67 -0.63 9.35 -4.59
N ASN A 68 -0.80 8.49 -3.59
CA ASN A 68 -0.09 8.63 -2.32
C ASN A 68 -0.03 7.29 -1.58
N VAL A 69 0.96 7.16 -0.71
CA VAL A 69 1.14 5.99 0.16
C VAL A 69 1.54 6.47 1.55
N GLU A 70 0.88 5.95 2.57
CA GLU A 70 1.24 6.15 3.96
C GLU A 70 1.49 4.79 4.60
N LEU A 71 2.62 4.66 5.28
CA LEU A 71 3.04 3.43 5.94
C LEU A 71 2.91 3.57 7.45
N TYR A 72 2.32 2.58 8.10
CA TYR A 72 2.16 2.53 9.56
C TYR A 72 2.68 1.22 10.10
N LEU A 73 3.35 1.27 11.23
CA LEU A 73 3.80 0.11 11.98
C LEU A 73 3.29 0.26 13.43
N ASN A 74 2.44 -0.65 13.88
CA ASN A 74 1.84 -0.60 15.23
C ASN A 74 1.20 0.78 15.50
N ASP A 75 0.43 1.29 14.55
CA ASP A 75 -0.27 2.58 14.60
C ASP A 75 0.64 3.81 14.57
N GLU A 76 1.95 3.64 14.42
CA GLU A 76 2.87 4.75 14.21
C GLU A 76 3.18 4.93 12.74
N GLN A 77 3.05 6.15 12.24
CA GLN A 77 3.40 6.46 10.86
C GLN A 77 4.91 6.41 10.67
N LEU A 78 5.34 5.66 9.65
CA LEU A 78 6.73 5.61 9.25
C LEU A 78 6.93 6.49 8.01
N ASN A 79 7.93 7.35 8.07
CA ASN A 79 8.32 8.14 6.91
C ASN A 79 9.24 7.33 6.02
N PHE A 80 9.02 7.40 4.72
CA PHE A 80 9.88 6.77 3.74
C PHE A 80 10.13 7.72 2.58
N LYS A 81 11.22 7.49 1.86
CA LYS A 81 11.63 8.33 0.76
C LYS A 81 10.72 8.10 -0.45
N LYS A 82 10.01 9.13 -0.89
CA LYS A 82 9.06 9.05 -2.02
C LYS A 82 9.67 9.37 -3.38
N LEU A 83 10.93 9.71 -3.41
CA LEU A 83 11.62 10.05 -4.66
C LEU A 83 12.55 8.94 -5.13
#